data_4ac850008c16fa02ef92b3d374fce528
#
_entry.id   4ac850008c16fa02ef92b3d374fce528
#
_cell.length_a   1.000
_cell.length_b   1.000
_cell.length_c   1.000
_cell.angle_alpha   90.00
_cell.angle_beta   90.00
_cell.angle_gamma   90.00
#
_symmetry.space_group_name_H-M   'P 1'
#
loop_
_entity.id
_entity.type
_entity.pdbx_description
1 polymer ?
#
loop_
_entity_poly.entity_id
_entity_poly.type
_entity_poly.pdbx_seq_one_letter_code
_entity_poly.pdbx_strand_id
1 'polypeptide(L)'
;MSQQRSTSTAIHPQFLERNSPRAYVAEALTPAQMEQLVDAARWAPSASNKQPWHFCYALHGDANWAAFSGIPNEGNRRWCLNAGALIVL
;
A
#
# COMPACT_ATOMS: atom_id res chain seq x y z
N MET A 1 12.07 12.42 0.10
CA MET A 1 11.88 13.63 0.91
C MET A 1 10.42 14.08 0.81
N SER A 2 9.76 14.22 1.93
CA SER A 2 8.37 14.67 1.95
C SER A 2 8.31 16.19 1.80
N GLN A 3 7.39 16.67 0.98
CA GLN A 3 7.07 18.08 0.91
C GLN A 3 6.17 18.45 2.07
N GLN A 4 6.44 19.60 2.65
CA GLN A 4 5.55 20.14 3.66
C GLN A 4 4.28 20.65 2.98
N ARG A 5 3.15 20.18 3.43
CA ARG A 5 1.83 20.55 2.90
C ARG A 5 1.04 21.30 3.95
N SER A 6 0.18 22.19 3.49
CA SER A 6 -0.72 22.93 4.37
C SER A 6 -2.11 23.00 3.77
N THR A 7 -3.10 23.25 4.62
CA THR A 7 -4.49 23.38 4.22
C THR A 7 -5.14 24.54 4.97
N SER A 8 -6.17 25.13 4.38
CA SER A 8 -6.95 26.19 5.02
C SER A 8 -8.08 25.67 5.89
N THR A 9 -8.30 24.36 5.91
CA THR A 9 -9.36 23.72 6.70
C THR A 9 -8.76 22.69 7.63
N ALA A 10 -9.49 22.35 8.70
CA ALA A 10 -9.07 21.32 9.65
C ALA A 10 -9.42 19.93 9.10
N ILE A 11 -8.43 19.24 8.57
CA ILE A 11 -8.57 17.87 8.11
C ILE A 11 -7.61 16.97 8.90
N HIS A 12 -7.85 15.65 8.87
CA HIS A 12 -6.96 14.73 9.56
C HIS A 12 -5.54 14.81 8.97
N PRO A 13 -4.50 14.88 9.81
CA PRO A 13 -3.11 15.04 9.35
C PRO A 13 -2.65 14.01 8.33
N GLN A 14 -3.21 12.81 8.34
CA GLN A 14 -2.81 11.76 7.38
C GLN A 14 -2.97 12.18 5.93
N PHE A 15 -3.93 13.07 5.62
CA PHE A 15 -4.13 13.55 4.25
C PHE A 15 -3.00 14.46 3.80
N LEU A 16 -2.37 15.17 4.74
CA LEU A 16 -1.23 16.04 4.45
C LEU A 16 0.09 15.28 4.50
N GLU A 17 0.19 14.27 5.35
CA GLU A 17 1.42 13.52 5.59
C GLU A 17 1.65 12.39 4.60
N ARG A 18 0.55 11.78 4.11
CA ARG A 18 0.68 10.69 3.15
C ARG A 18 1.32 11.18 1.84
N ASN A 19 2.27 10.46 1.35
CA ASN A 19 2.88 10.69 0.04
C ASN A 19 3.11 9.36 -0.67
N SER A 20 3.59 9.41 -1.90
CA SER A 20 3.96 8.22 -2.67
C SER A 20 5.49 8.17 -2.77
N PRO A 21 6.15 7.57 -1.78
CA PRO A 21 7.61 7.50 -1.79
C PRO A 21 8.11 6.58 -2.91
N ARG A 22 9.36 6.78 -3.30
CA ARG A 22 10.04 5.92 -4.30
C ARG A 22 11.19 5.14 -3.70
N ALA A 23 11.28 5.11 -2.37
CA ALA A 23 12.29 4.35 -1.66
C ALA A 23 11.65 3.75 -0.40
N TYR A 24 12.00 2.52 -0.11
CA TYR A 24 11.48 1.78 1.04
C TYR A 24 12.63 1.13 1.78
N VAL A 25 12.38 0.75 3.03
CA VAL A 25 13.43 0.22 3.91
C VAL A 25 13.65 -1.29 3.78
N ALA A 26 13.00 -1.96 2.87
CA ALA A 26 13.12 -3.40 2.65
C ALA A 26 12.78 -4.23 3.90
N GLU A 27 11.80 -3.80 4.66
CA GLU A 27 11.35 -4.46 5.87
C GLU A 27 9.95 -4.99 5.66
N ALA A 28 9.75 -6.30 5.87
CA ALA A 28 8.45 -6.94 5.66
C ALA A 28 7.42 -6.44 6.66
N LEU A 29 6.19 -6.23 6.20
CA LEU A 29 5.06 -6.09 7.09
C LEU A 29 4.77 -7.44 7.75
N THR A 30 4.25 -7.40 8.98
CA THR A 30 3.77 -8.62 9.63
C THR A 30 2.40 -9.00 9.09
N PRO A 31 2.00 -10.28 9.18
CA PRO A 31 0.63 -10.68 8.82
C PRO A 31 -0.44 -9.88 9.56
N ALA A 32 -0.20 -9.54 10.84
CA ALA A 32 -1.14 -8.74 11.63
C ALA A 32 -1.29 -7.33 11.08
N GLN A 33 -0.21 -6.70 10.64
CA GLN A 33 -0.26 -5.38 10.00
C GLN A 33 -1.02 -5.43 8.67
N MET A 34 -0.81 -6.47 7.87
CA MET A 34 -1.53 -6.66 6.61
C MET A 34 -3.03 -6.84 6.87
N GLU A 35 -3.39 -7.59 7.89
CA GLU A 35 -4.77 -7.80 8.30
C GLU A 35 -5.46 -6.48 8.65
N GLN A 36 -4.76 -5.61 9.38
CA GLN A 36 -5.26 -4.27 9.71
C GLN A 36 -5.50 -3.42 8.47
N LEU A 37 -4.59 -3.47 7.50
CA LEU A 37 -4.73 -2.70 6.26
C LEU A 37 -5.94 -3.17 5.46
N VAL A 38 -6.12 -4.46 5.31
CA VAL A 38 -7.27 -5.03 4.58
C VAL A 38 -8.57 -4.73 5.31
N ASP A 39 -8.58 -4.86 6.63
CA ASP A 39 -9.76 -4.54 7.42
C ASP A 39 -10.16 -3.07 7.30
N ALA A 40 -9.20 -2.17 7.32
CA ALA A 40 -9.47 -0.76 7.09
C ALA A 40 -10.02 -0.50 5.68
N ALA A 41 -9.44 -1.15 4.67
CA ALA A 41 -9.83 -0.95 3.27
C ALA A 41 -11.26 -1.41 2.98
N ARG A 42 -11.73 -2.46 3.64
CA ARG A 42 -13.08 -3.00 3.38
C ARG A 42 -14.20 -2.04 3.78
N TRP A 43 -13.91 -1.02 4.57
CA TRP A 43 -14.89 -0.01 4.97
C TRP A 43 -15.05 1.11 3.96
N ALA A 44 -14.35 1.05 2.82
CA ALA A 44 -14.51 2.03 1.77
C ALA A 44 -15.92 1.93 1.14
N PRO A 45 -16.53 3.08 0.76
CA PRO A 45 -17.82 3.05 0.09
C PRO A 45 -17.75 2.34 -1.25
N SER A 46 -18.84 1.70 -1.65
CA SER A 46 -18.95 1.07 -2.97
C SER A 46 -20.35 1.30 -3.55
N ALA A 47 -20.46 1.20 -4.88
CA ALA A 47 -21.73 1.37 -5.56
C ALA A 47 -22.72 0.30 -5.10
N SER A 48 -23.88 0.73 -4.60
CA SER A 48 -24.92 -0.15 -4.05
C SER A 48 -24.40 -1.10 -2.95
N ASN A 49 -23.34 -0.71 -2.27
CA ASN A 49 -22.69 -1.51 -1.22
C ASN A 49 -22.33 -2.93 -1.68
N LYS A 50 -21.95 -3.08 -2.93
CA LYS A 50 -21.59 -4.40 -3.49
C LYS A 50 -20.29 -4.93 -2.99
N GLN A 51 -19.40 -4.07 -2.49
CA GLN A 51 -18.12 -4.42 -1.90
C GLN A 51 -17.29 -5.36 -2.79
N PRO A 52 -16.96 -4.95 -4.03
CA PRO A 52 -16.31 -5.84 -5.01
C PRO A 52 -14.81 -6.02 -4.77
N TRP A 53 -14.34 -5.82 -3.55
CA TRP A 53 -12.93 -5.87 -3.23
C TRP A 53 -12.42 -7.30 -3.13
N HIS A 54 -11.38 -7.59 -3.88
CA HIS A 54 -10.62 -8.83 -3.74
C HIS A 54 -9.15 -8.44 -3.61
N PHE A 55 -8.55 -8.75 -2.47
CA PHE A 55 -7.17 -8.38 -2.19
C PHE A 55 -6.27 -9.61 -2.30
N CYS A 56 -5.26 -9.53 -3.15
CA CYS A 56 -4.16 -10.48 -3.17
C CYS A 56 -2.90 -9.75 -2.72
N TYR A 57 -2.11 -10.35 -1.88
CA TYR A 57 -0.90 -9.70 -1.39
C TYR A 57 0.26 -10.67 -1.19
N ALA A 58 1.46 -10.10 -1.19
CA ALA A 58 2.67 -10.78 -0.78
C ALA A 58 3.43 -9.89 0.18
N LEU A 59 4.01 -10.46 1.22
CA LEU A 59 4.88 -9.75 2.15
C LEU A 59 6.31 -9.84 1.64
N HIS A 60 7.11 -8.82 1.94
CA HIS A 60 8.51 -8.78 1.49
C HIS A 60 9.24 -10.05 1.95
N GLY A 61 9.82 -10.76 0.99
CA GLY A 61 10.61 -11.96 1.27
C GLY A 61 9.82 -13.24 1.46
N ASP A 62 8.49 -13.24 1.34
CA ASP A 62 7.71 -14.49 1.43
C ASP A 62 7.78 -15.29 0.13
N ALA A 63 7.16 -16.49 0.14
CA ALA A 63 7.21 -17.42 -0.98
C ALA A 63 6.60 -16.85 -2.27
N ASN A 64 5.69 -15.88 -2.17
CA ASN A 64 5.00 -15.29 -3.32
C ASN A 64 5.62 -13.99 -3.79
N TRP A 65 6.63 -13.49 -3.09
CA TRP A 65 7.24 -12.19 -3.38
C TRP A 65 7.75 -12.07 -4.80
N ALA A 66 8.43 -13.09 -5.29
CA ALA A 66 8.99 -13.09 -6.64
C ALA A 66 7.92 -12.90 -7.71
N ALA A 67 6.79 -13.59 -7.57
CA ALA A 67 5.67 -13.46 -8.50
C ALA A 67 5.06 -12.06 -8.46
N PHE A 68 4.82 -11.53 -7.26
CA PHE A 68 4.22 -10.21 -7.10
C PHE A 68 5.15 -9.09 -7.55
N SER A 69 6.43 -9.18 -7.26
CA SER A 69 7.40 -8.16 -7.64
C SER A 69 7.63 -8.10 -9.16
N GLY A 70 7.23 -9.13 -9.90
CA GLY A 70 7.26 -9.13 -11.35
C GLY A 70 6.09 -8.41 -12.02
N ILE A 71 5.03 -8.08 -11.27
CA ILE A 71 3.82 -7.44 -11.83
C ILE A 71 4.06 -5.98 -12.25
N PRO A 72 4.72 -5.12 -11.45
CA PRO A 72 4.97 -3.75 -11.87
C PRO A 72 5.87 -3.71 -13.11
N ASN A 73 5.71 -2.68 -13.95
CA ASN A 73 6.60 -2.51 -15.08
C ASN A 73 8.04 -2.24 -14.60
N GLU A 74 8.99 -2.36 -15.52
CA GLU A 74 10.41 -2.28 -15.18
C GLU A 74 10.80 -0.98 -14.48
N GLY A 75 10.24 0.14 -14.91
CA GLY A 75 10.51 1.45 -14.30
C GLY A 75 10.06 1.52 -12.85
N ASN A 76 8.91 0.93 -12.54
CA ASN A 76 8.37 0.92 -11.17
C ASN A 76 9.00 -0.18 -10.31
N ARG A 77 9.42 -1.28 -10.92
CA ARG A 77 10.03 -2.40 -10.20
C ARG A 77 11.26 -1.98 -9.41
N ARG A 78 12.02 -1.01 -9.91
CA ARG A 78 13.26 -0.54 -9.28
C ARG A 78 13.05 -0.13 -7.81
N TRP A 79 11.94 0.52 -7.52
CA TRP A 79 11.67 1.00 -6.17
C TRP A 79 10.67 0.11 -5.41
N CYS A 80 9.85 -0.68 -6.11
CA CYS A 80 8.89 -1.58 -5.48
C CYS A 80 9.55 -2.78 -4.78
N LEU A 81 10.73 -3.18 -5.22
CA LEU A 81 11.40 -4.38 -4.69
C LEU A 81 11.66 -4.31 -3.20
N ASN A 82 11.79 -3.11 -2.64
CA ASN A 82 12.05 -2.91 -1.22
C ASN A 82 10.79 -2.57 -0.41
N ALA A 83 9.62 -2.64 -1.00
CA ALA A 83 8.38 -2.43 -0.27
C ALA A 83 8.17 -3.52 0.78
N GLY A 84 7.52 -3.19 1.88
CA GLY A 84 7.20 -4.17 2.94
C GLY A 84 6.14 -5.16 2.52
N ALA A 85 5.30 -4.81 1.55
CA ALA A 85 4.28 -5.67 0.96
C ALA A 85 3.88 -5.12 -0.40
N LEU A 86 3.33 -5.99 -1.25
CA LEU A 86 2.69 -5.62 -2.50
C LEU A 86 1.26 -6.14 -2.47
N ILE A 87 0.32 -5.30 -2.83
CA ILE A 87 -1.11 -5.63 -2.83
C ILE A 87 -1.65 -5.42 -4.23
N VAL A 88 -2.38 -6.43 -4.72
CA VAL A 88 -3.09 -6.37 -6.01
C VAL A 88 -4.58 -6.43 -5.70
N LEU A 89 -5.31 -5.50 -6.29
CA LEU A 89 -6.74 -5.38 -6.10
C LEU A 89 -7.52 -6.00 -7.25
#